data_f0a806ccb4be53f23530d98240bcb7f0
#
_entry.id   f0a806ccb4be53f23530d98240bcb7f0
#
_cell.length_a   1.000
_cell.length_b   1.000
_cell.length_c   1.000
_cell.angle_alpha   90.00
_cell.angle_beta   90.00
_cell.angle_gamma   90.00
#
_symmetry.space_group_name_H-M   'P 1'
#
loop_
_entity.id
_entity.type
_entity.pdbx_description
1 polymer ?
#
loop_
_entity_poly.entity_id
_entity_poly.type
_entity_poly.pdbx_seq_one_letter_code
_entity_poly.pdbx_strand_id
1 'polypeptide(L)'
;AEVTPTQLYRFSVKTVVTVSLGLVAVYILVVSVNFNELRSTLAHANPLWMLFAFVAGLFTYIGAAMTLRAYTSEPLNAKDTVMVQVAASLVTLVAPAGIGPAALNLRFLQKRKVSTPVAVATVTLVQLAQFVTTIILLIGISLATGKIGSLSMPSGAVIVAIAVGVLAVAALFLVKPLRRWAAKKVRPTIDQVWPRLVWLATHPSRIAYGFAGSTVQTIAFVACFGGSLAAFGYSLPIVTLALAYLLSNSLGSVVPSPGGIGPVETALTTGLTVAGVPTSIAVSTAVLYRLLTFWGRVPLGWLALRMITKRGVI
;
A
#
# COMPACT_ATOMS: atom_id res chain seq x y z
N ALA A 1 35.28 -12.59 46.33
CA ALA A 1 34.35 -12.83 45.19
C ALA A 1 33.64 -11.51 44.93
N GLU A 2 34.10 -10.77 43.91
CA GLU A 2 33.46 -9.54 43.45
C GLU A 2 32.24 -9.93 42.60
N VAL A 3 31.07 -9.53 43.03
CA VAL A 3 29.83 -9.65 42.28
C VAL A 3 29.81 -8.56 41.22
N THR A 4 30.03 -8.94 39.97
CA THR A 4 29.89 -8.03 38.83
C THR A 4 28.44 -7.51 38.74
N PRO A 5 28.23 -6.19 38.62
CA PRO A 5 26.88 -5.64 38.53
C PRO A 5 26.23 -6.09 37.23
N THR A 6 25.04 -6.70 37.38
CA THR A 6 24.14 -7.07 36.29
C THR A 6 24.00 -5.95 35.28
N GLN A 7 24.39 -6.20 34.04
CA GLN A 7 24.16 -5.28 32.94
C GLN A 7 22.65 -5.07 32.78
N LEU A 8 22.17 -3.94 33.29
CA LEU A 8 20.84 -3.43 33.02
C LEU A 8 20.73 -3.28 31.48
N TYR A 9 19.90 -4.08 30.85
CA TYR A 9 19.57 -3.95 29.42
C TYR A 9 19.09 -2.51 29.19
N ARG A 10 19.97 -1.64 28.72
CA ARG A 10 19.58 -0.32 28.21
C ARG A 10 18.81 -0.56 26.91
N PHE A 11 17.49 -0.61 27.01
CA PHE A 11 16.66 -0.56 25.82
C PHE A 11 17.03 0.67 25.00
N SER A 12 17.46 0.45 23.76
CA SER A 12 17.73 1.56 22.84
C SER A 12 16.47 2.43 22.73
N VAL A 13 16.61 3.74 22.72
CA VAL A 13 15.50 4.68 22.50
C VAL A 13 14.71 4.26 21.25
N LYS A 14 15.36 3.74 20.21
CA LYS A 14 14.73 3.16 19.01
C LYS A 14 13.82 1.98 19.35
N THR A 15 14.27 1.08 20.23
CA THR A 15 13.47 -0.08 20.65
C THR A 15 12.25 0.35 21.45
N VAL A 16 12.43 1.29 22.38
CA VAL A 16 11.32 1.84 23.18
C VAL A 16 10.29 2.52 22.27
N VAL A 17 10.74 3.37 21.35
CA VAL A 17 9.84 4.04 20.37
C VAL A 17 9.12 3.01 19.49
N THR A 18 9.82 2.00 18.99
CA THR A 18 9.19 0.96 18.14
C THR A 18 8.16 0.14 18.91
N VAL A 19 8.46 -0.25 20.15
CA VAL A 19 7.52 -0.97 21.02
C VAL A 19 6.34 -0.09 21.40
N SER A 20 6.57 1.17 21.75
CA SER A 20 5.49 2.12 22.08
C SER A 20 4.58 2.38 20.88
N LEU A 21 5.14 2.56 19.68
CA LEU A 21 4.35 2.68 18.45
C LEU A 21 3.57 1.39 18.15
N GLY A 22 4.16 0.23 18.39
CA GLY A 22 3.48 -1.06 18.27
C GLY A 22 2.31 -1.20 19.25
N LEU A 23 2.51 -0.83 20.52
CA LEU A 23 1.47 -0.83 21.53
C LEU A 23 0.34 0.16 21.23
N VAL A 24 0.70 1.36 20.76
CA VAL A 24 -0.28 2.37 20.31
C VAL A 24 -1.05 1.85 19.09
N ALA A 25 -0.41 1.21 18.12
CA ALA A 25 -1.09 0.60 16.99
C ALA A 25 -2.05 -0.51 17.43
N VAL A 26 -1.63 -1.39 18.36
CA VAL A 26 -2.48 -2.43 18.94
C VAL A 26 -3.62 -1.81 19.73
N TYR A 27 -3.36 -0.76 20.50
CA TYR A 27 -4.41 -0.03 21.25
C TYR A 27 -5.44 0.59 20.30
N ILE A 28 -4.99 1.30 19.27
CA ILE A 28 -5.87 1.86 18.24
C ILE A 28 -6.69 0.76 17.57
N LEU A 29 -6.09 -0.40 17.31
CA LEU A 29 -6.77 -1.57 16.75
C LEU A 29 -7.90 -2.04 17.68
N VAL A 30 -7.57 -2.28 18.94
CA VAL A 30 -8.54 -2.80 19.93
C VAL A 30 -9.68 -1.80 20.15
N VAL A 31 -9.38 -0.50 20.16
CA VAL A 31 -10.38 0.56 20.36
C VAL A 31 -11.17 0.85 19.07
N SER A 32 -10.55 0.73 17.88
CA SER A 32 -11.19 1.02 16.59
C SER A 32 -12.01 -0.14 16.06
N VAL A 33 -11.70 -1.38 16.46
CA VAL A 33 -12.47 -2.56 16.07
C VAL A 33 -13.57 -2.84 17.06
N ASN A 34 -14.80 -2.52 16.69
CA ASN A 34 -15.96 -3.00 17.43
C ASN A 34 -16.11 -4.51 17.19
N PHE A 35 -15.62 -5.33 18.13
CA PHE A 35 -15.63 -6.79 18.01
C PHE A 35 -17.02 -7.38 17.82
N ASN A 36 -18.05 -6.74 18.36
CA ASN A 36 -19.44 -7.17 18.20
C ASN A 36 -19.91 -6.92 16.76
N GLU A 37 -19.57 -5.77 16.20
CA GLU A 37 -19.87 -5.42 14.82
C GLU A 37 -19.07 -6.28 13.84
N LEU A 38 -17.80 -6.55 14.13
CA LEU A 38 -16.98 -7.48 13.36
C LEU A 38 -17.58 -8.90 13.37
N ARG A 39 -17.99 -9.39 14.53
CA ARG A 39 -18.60 -10.72 14.66
C ARG A 39 -19.92 -10.81 13.89
N SER A 40 -20.78 -9.81 14.00
CA SER A 40 -22.04 -9.76 13.25
C SER A 40 -21.80 -9.66 11.75
N THR A 41 -20.84 -8.85 11.33
CA THR A 41 -20.42 -8.73 9.91
C THR A 41 -19.94 -10.08 9.36
N LEU A 42 -19.06 -10.77 10.08
CA LEU A 42 -18.53 -12.07 9.65
C LEU A 42 -19.59 -13.17 9.63
N ALA A 43 -20.54 -13.14 10.57
CA ALA A 43 -21.63 -14.14 10.63
C ALA A 43 -22.58 -14.07 9.41
N HIS A 44 -22.70 -12.92 8.75
CA HIS A 44 -23.54 -12.72 7.58
C HIS A 44 -22.77 -12.80 6.26
N ALA A 45 -21.45 -12.94 6.29
CA ALA A 45 -20.62 -12.99 5.10
C ALA A 45 -20.53 -14.41 4.53
N ASN A 46 -20.64 -14.55 3.21
CA ASN A 46 -20.46 -15.83 2.54
C ASN A 46 -18.98 -16.27 2.60
N PRO A 47 -18.68 -17.44 3.21
CA PRO A 47 -17.29 -17.88 3.43
C PRO A 47 -16.53 -18.19 2.14
N LEU A 48 -17.22 -18.60 1.06
CA LEU A 48 -16.56 -18.87 -0.22
C LEU A 48 -16.03 -17.57 -0.86
N TRP A 49 -16.81 -16.49 -0.79
CA TRP A 49 -16.36 -15.19 -1.27
C TRP A 49 -15.29 -14.57 -0.37
N MET A 50 -15.32 -14.83 0.93
CA MET A 50 -14.25 -14.43 1.84
C MET A 50 -12.94 -15.14 1.49
N LEU A 51 -13.01 -16.47 1.22
CA LEU A 51 -11.84 -17.24 0.79
C LEU A 51 -11.30 -16.74 -0.55
N PHE A 52 -12.17 -16.48 -1.52
CA PHE A 52 -11.77 -15.86 -2.79
C PHE A 52 -11.06 -14.52 -2.58
N ALA A 53 -11.66 -13.63 -1.78
CA ALA A 53 -11.08 -12.33 -1.48
C ALA A 53 -9.72 -12.45 -0.79
N PHE A 54 -9.57 -13.37 0.16
CA PHE A 54 -8.30 -13.65 0.83
C PHE A 54 -7.23 -14.13 -0.16
N VAL A 55 -7.55 -15.12 -0.99
CA VAL A 55 -6.65 -15.66 -2.02
C VAL A 55 -6.28 -14.57 -3.03
N ALA A 56 -7.25 -13.81 -3.54
CA ALA A 56 -7.00 -12.67 -4.41
C ALA A 56 -6.05 -11.67 -3.74
N GLY A 57 -6.26 -11.40 -2.46
CA GLY A 57 -5.39 -10.54 -1.67
C GLY A 57 -3.94 -11.03 -1.61
N LEU A 58 -3.67 -12.33 -1.61
CA LEU A 58 -2.30 -12.88 -1.60
C LEU A 58 -1.57 -12.61 -2.93
N PHE A 59 -2.27 -12.55 -4.05
CA PHE A 59 -1.67 -12.22 -5.36
C PHE A 59 -1.07 -10.81 -5.40
N THR A 60 -1.47 -9.92 -4.49
CA THR A 60 -0.85 -8.59 -4.38
C THR A 60 0.65 -8.67 -4.08
N TYR A 61 1.08 -9.69 -3.32
CA TYR A 61 2.50 -9.91 -3.01
C TYR A 61 3.28 -10.38 -4.23
N ILE A 62 2.65 -11.16 -5.10
CA ILE A 62 3.27 -11.62 -6.36
C ILE A 62 3.50 -10.41 -7.26
N GLY A 63 2.49 -9.55 -7.45
CA GLY A 63 2.60 -8.32 -8.22
C GLY A 63 3.69 -7.39 -7.70
N ALA A 64 3.72 -7.16 -6.38
CA ALA A 64 4.75 -6.34 -5.74
C ALA A 64 6.16 -6.92 -5.91
N ALA A 65 6.31 -8.25 -5.80
CA ALA A 65 7.59 -8.93 -6.02
C ALA A 65 8.03 -8.85 -7.48
N MET A 66 7.12 -8.98 -8.45
CA MET A 66 7.40 -8.80 -9.87
C MET A 66 7.95 -7.39 -10.14
N THR A 67 7.28 -6.35 -9.62
CA THR A 67 7.69 -4.95 -9.80
C THR A 67 9.08 -4.70 -9.19
N LEU A 68 9.35 -5.19 -7.98
CA LEU A 68 10.67 -5.04 -7.35
C LEU A 68 11.77 -5.73 -8.16
N ARG A 69 11.53 -6.96 -8.63
CA ARG A 69 12.48 -7.72 -9.46
C ARG A 69 12.73 -7.08 -10.82
N ALA A 70 11.70 -6.47 -11.41
CA ALA A 70 11.81 -5.77 -12.69
C ALA A 70 12.81 -4.61 -12.62
N TYR A 71 12.73 -3.83 -11.56
CA TYR A 71 13.52 -2.60 -11.43
C TYR A 71 14.85 -2.78 -10.70
N THR A 72 15.19 -4.00 -10.32
CA THR A 72 16.49 -4.32 -9.74
C THR A 72 17.41 -4.89 -10.83
N SER A 73 18.68 -4.44 -10.91
CA SER A 73 19.69 -5.00 -11.83
C SER A 73 20.12 -6.40 -11.43
N GLU A 74 20.23 -6.61 -10.11
CA GLU A 74 20.68 -7.87 -9.55
C GLU A 74 19.58 -8.95 -9.63
N PRO A 75 19.95 -10.20 -9.91
CA PRO A 75 18.98 -11.29 -9.94
C PRO A 75 18.45 -11.57 -8.54
N LEU A 76 17.18 -11.25 -8.29
CA LEU A 76 16.50 -11.56 -7.04
C LEU A 76 15.78 -12.89 -7.14
N ASN A 77 15.94 -13.75 -6.13
CA ASN A 77 15.19 -15.00 -6.02
C ASN A 77 13.69 -14.67 -5.82
N ALA A 78 12.83 -15.28 -6.64
CA ALA A 78 11.40 -15.02 -6.62
C ALA A 78 10.76 -15.33 -5.26
N LYS A 79 11.10 -16.47 -4.66
CA LYS A 79 10.55 -16.90 -3.37
C LYS A 79 10.93 -15.94 -2.24
N ASP A 80 12.21 -15.56 -2.17
CA ASP A 80 12.69 -14.62 -1.15
C ASP A 80 12.02 -13.24 -1.34
N THR A 81 11.88 -12.79 -2.60
CA THR A 81 11.25 -11.49 -2.88
C THR A 81 9.78 -11.47 -2.47
N VAL A 82 9.01 -12.53 -2.78
CA VAL A 82 7.61 -12.66 -2.33
C VAL A 82 7.54 -12.69 -0.79
N MET A 83 8.41 -13.46 -0.13
CA MET A 83 8.44 -13.51 1.34
C MET A 83 8.77 -12.15 1.96
N VAL A 84 9.63 -11.35 1.33
CA VAL A 84 9.91 -9.97 1.75
C VAL A 84 8.67 -9.11 1.62
N GLN A 85 7.87 -9.23 0.53
CA GLN A 85 6.62 -8.49 0.39
C GLN A 85 5.58 -8.90 1.44
N VAL A 86 5.48 -10.20 1.74
CA VAL A 86 4.61 -10.68 2.84
C VAL A 86 5.07 -10.12 4.18
N ALA A 87 6.38 -10.13 4.47
CA ALA A 87 6.92 -9.55 5.71
C ALA A 87 6.71 -8.03 5.78
N ALA A 88 6.74 -7.33 4.63
CA ALA A 88 6.51 -5.89 4.54
C ALA A 88 5.09 -5.49 4.99
N SER A 89 4.10 -6.38 4.85
CA SER A 89 2.74 -6.12 5.33
C SER A 89 2.69 -5.94 6.86
N LEU A 90 3.54 -6.64 7.61
CA LEU A 90 3.65 -6.43 9.05
C LEU A 90 4.22 -5.06 9.39
N VAL A 91 5.24 -4.61 8.66
CA VAL A 91 5.88 -3.31 8.91
C VAL A 91 4.94 -2.15 8.61
N THR A 92 3.99 -2.34 7.69
CA THR A 92 2.95 -1.35 7.36
C THR A 92 2.04 -1.02 8.54
N LEU A 93 1.89 -1.92 9.52
CA LEU A 93 1.07 -1.68 10.72
C LEU A 93 1.60 -0.52 11.58
N VAL A 94 2.92 -0.44 11.69
CA VAL A 94 3.60 0.50 12.60
C VAL A 94 4.15 1.73 11.87
N ALA A 95 4.28 1.67 10.55
CA ALA A 95 4.82 2.74 9.73
C ALA A 95 3.70 3.49 9.00
N PRO A 96 3.85 4.79 8.73
CA PRO A 96 2.97 5.50 7.82
C PRO A 96 2.88 4.79 6.46
N ALA A 97 1.75 4.95 5.77
CA ALA A 97 1.47 4.30 4.50
C ALA A 97 2.65 4.41 3.50
N GLY A 98 3.10 3.29 2.98
CA GLY A 98 4.18 3.21 2.00
C GLY A 98 5.61 3.20 2.55
N ILE A 99 5.89 3.78 3.72
CA ILE A 99 7.25 3.86 4.27
C ILE A 99 7.74 2.50 4.77
N GLY A 100 6.87 1.72 5.40
CA GLY A 100 7.23 0.41 5.95
C GLY A 100 7.74 -0.57 4.88
N PRO A 101 6.96 -0.85 3.83
CA PRO A 101 7.41 -1.68 2.71
C PRO A 101 8.67 -1.16 2.03
N ALA A 102 8.77 0.17 1.84
CA ALA A 102 9.94 0.78 1.24
C ALA A 102 11.22 0.53 2.06
N ALA A 103 11.16 0.68 3.38
CA ALA A 103 12.30 0.44 4.27
C ALA A 103 12.74 -1.03 4.27
N LEU A 104 11.79 -1.98 4.25
CA LEU A 104 12.13 -3.40 4.20
C LEU A 104 12.73 -3.80 2.84
N ASN A 105 12.18 -3.28 1.75
CA ASN A 105 12.72 -3.48 0.40
C ASN A 105 14.14 -2.91 0.28
N LEU A 106 14.37 -1.71 0.83
CA LEU A 106 15.70 -1.10 0.88
C LEU A 106 16.70 -2.01 1.60
N ARG A 107 16.35 -2.49 2.79
CA ARG A 107 17.20 -3.39 3.56
C ARG A 107 17.47 -4.71 2.83
N PHE A 108 16.47 -5.29 2.20
CA PHE A 108 16.59 -6.49 1.38
C PHE A 108 17.60 -6.30 0.24
N LEU A 109 17.49 -5.20 -0.50
CA LEU A 109 18.40 -4.87 -1.61
C LEU A 109 19.84 -4.66 -1.11
N GLN A 110 20.02 -3.96 0.00
CA GLN A 110 21.33 -3.76 0.62
C GLN A 110 21.98 -5.10 1.02
N LYS A 111 21.22 -6.04 1.56
CA LYS A 111 21.72 -7.38 1.87
C LYS A 111 22.12 -8.19 0.62
N ARG A 112 21.54 -7.86 -0.52
CA ARG A 112 21.92 -8.42 -1.84
C ARG A 112 23.08 -7.65 -2.50
N LYS A 113 23.86 -6.88 -1.71
CA LYS A 113 25.03 -6.08 -2.17
C LYS A 113 24.68 -4.97 -3.16
N VAL A 114 23.40 -4.57 -3.25
CA VAL A 114 23.01 -3.39 -4.02
C VAL A 114 23.42 -2.16 -3.22
N SER A 115 24.14 -1.22 -3.84
CA SER A 115 24.56 0.00 -3.17
C SER A 115 23.37 0.83 -2.72
N THR A 116 23.50 1.53 -1.60
CA THR A 116 22.39 2.29 -1.00
C THR A 116 21.74 3.27 -1.98
N PRO A 117 22.47 4.08 -2.79
CA PRO A 117 21.86 4.98 -3.75
C PRO A 117 21.01 4.23 -4.80
N VAL A 118 21.50 3.10 -5.31
CA VAL A 118 20.77 2.29 -6.29
C VAL A 118 19.56 1.62 -5.66
N ALA A 119 19.66 1.15 -4.43
CA ALA A 119 18.55 0.55 -3.71
C ALA A 119 17.44 1.58 -3.44
N VAL A 120 17.78 2.80 -3.02
CA VAL A 120 16.83 3.91 -2.85
C VAL A 120 16.17 4.25 -4.17
N ALA A 121 16.94 4.39 -5.25
CA ALA A 121 16.40 4.66 -6.59
C ALA A 121 15.42 3.56 -7.04
N THR A 122 15.80 2.28 -6.84
CA THR A 122 14.93 1.14 -7.18
C THR A 122 13.60 1.18 -6.42
N VAL A 123 13.64 1.39 -5.10
CA VAL A 123 12.42 1.47 -4.27
C VAL A 123 11.55 2.65 -4.69
N THR A 124 12.15 3.79 -5.00
CA THR A 124 11.42 4.97 -5.52
C THR A 124 10.74 4.66 -6.85
N LEU A 125 11.43 3.97 -7.77
CA LEU A 125 10.86 3.57 -9.05
C LEU A 125 9.70 2.57 -8.90
N VAL A 126 9.77 1.65 -7.95
CA VAL A 126 8.66 0.74 -7.63
C VAL A 126 7.41 1.53 -7.22
N GLN A 127 7.57 2.53 -6.34
CA GLN A 127 6.45 3.38 -5.90
C GLN A 127 5.92 4.24 -7.06
N LEU A 128 6.81 4.78 -7.88
CA LEU A 128 6.43 5.56 -9.05
C LEU A 128 5.66 4.72 -10.07
N ALA A 129 6.12 3.49 -10.35
CA ALA A 129 5.43 2.58 -11.26
C ALA A 129 4.01 2.23 -10.76
N GLN A 130 3.85 1.98 -9.46
CA GLN A 130 2.55 1.72 -8.87
C GLN A 130 1.62 2.93 -9.03
N PHE A 131 2.12 4.13 -8.77
CA PHE A 131 1.37 5.38 -8.94
C PHE A 131 0.97 5.61 -10.41
N VAL A 132 1.90 5.48 -11.34
CA VAL A 132 1.65 5.64 -12.79
C VAL A 132 0.67 4.58 -13.29
N THR A 133 0.81 3.32 -12.86
CA THR A 133 -0.14 2.24 -13.20
C THR A 133 -1.56 2.58 -12.73
N THR A 134 -1.69 3.09 -11.49
CA THR A 134 -3.01 3.50 -10.96
C THR A 134 -3.64 4.60 -11.81
N ILE A 135 -2.85 5.61 -12.20
CA ILE A 135 -3.33 6.70 -13.08
C ILE A 135 -3.73 6.17 -14.46
N ILE A 136 -2.88 5.33 -15.07
CA ILE A 136 -3.18 4.74 -16.39
C ILE A 136 -4.46 3.92 -16.34
N LEU A 137 -4.64 3.12 -15.30
CA LEU A 137 -5.87 2.31 -15.14
C LEU A 137 -7.09 3.20 -14.90
N LEU A 138 -6.98 4.23 -14.06
CA LEU A 138 -8.09 5.19 -13.85
C LEU A 138 -8.48 5.88 -15.16
N ILE A 139 -7.53 6.42 -15.88
CA ILE A 139 -7.78 7.11 -17.16
C ILE A 139 -8.29 6.11 -18.20
N GLY A 140 -7.63 4.96 -18.37
CA GLY A 140 -8.00 3.96 -19.35
C GLY A 140 -9.43 3.41 -19.14
N ILE A 141 -9.78 3.08 -17.90
CA ILE A 141 -11.13 2.62 -17.55
C ILE A 141 -12.15 3.74 -17.78
N SER A 142 -11.84 4.97 -17.39
CA SER A 142 -12.74 6.12 -17.54
C SER A 142 -13.01 6.44 -19.02
N LEU A 143 -11.99 6.40 -19.87
CA LEU A 143 -12.11 6.64 -21.30
C LEU A 143 -12.88 5.49 -22.00
N ALA A 144 -12.54 4.23 -21.69
CA ALA A 144 -13.18 3.06 -22.30
C ALA A 144 -14.69 2.97 -22.02
N THR A 145 -15.15 3.55 -20.91
CA THR A 145 -16.53 3.43 -20.47
C THR A 145 -17.37 4.68 -20.69
N GLY A 146 -16.76 5.78 -21.08
CA GLY A 146 -17.43 7.10 -21.21
C GLY A 146 -18.02 7.61 -19.88
N LYS A 147 -17.74 6.94 -18.78
CA LYS A 147 -18.34 7.21 -17.46
C LYS A 147 -17.65 8.32 -16.65
N ILE A 148 -16.80 9.13 -17.27
CA ILE A 148 -16.21 10.30 -16.60
C ILE A 148 -17.30 11.24 -16.04
N GLY A 149 -18.49 11.27 -16.66
CA GLY A 149 -19.62 12.12 -16.22
C GLY A 149 -20.70 11.43 -15.39
N SER A 150 -20.68 10.11 -15.21
CA SER A 150 -21.73 9.36 -14.50
C SER A 150 -21.39 8.95 -13.06
N LEU A 151 -20.15 9.16 -12.63
CA LEU A 151 -19.87 9.21 -11.21
C LEU A 151 -20.50 10.53 -10.73
N SER A 152 -21.57 10.40 -9.93
CA SER A 152 -22.15 11.54 -9.23
C SER A 152 -20.97 12.38 -8.67
N MET A 153 -20.95 13.66 -9.03
CA MET A 153 -19.85 14.57 -8.70
C MET A 153 -19.33 14.29 -7.29
N PRO A 154 -18.01 14.16 -7.12
CA PRO A 154 -17.44 13.98 -5.80
C PRO A 154 -18.03 15.04 -4.88
N SER A 155 -18.36 14.67 -3.64
CA SER A 155 -18.83 15.64 -2.63
C SER A 155 -17.92 16.87 -2.67
N GLY A 156 -18.46 18.09 -2.45
CA GLY A 156 -17.67 19.33 -2.52
C GLY A 156 -16.33 19.23 -1.80
N ALA A 157 -16.24 18.40 -0.73
CA ALA A 157 -15.01 18.09 -0.02
C ALA A 157 -13.92 17.42 -0.90
N VAL A 158 -14.30 16.54 -1.82
CA VAL A 158 -13.34 15.88 -2.74
C VAL A 158 -12.87 16.87 -3.81
N ILE A 159 -13.77 17.70 -4.34
CA ILE A 159 -13.40 18.76 -5.28
C ILE A 159 -12.44 19.74 -4.61
N VAL A 160 -12.72 20.14 -3.37
CA VAL A 160 -11.84 20.98 -2.57
C VAL A 160 -10.50 20.31 -2.31
N ALA A 161 -10.47 19.03 -1.96
CA ALA A 161 -9.21 18.30 -1.73
C ALA A 161 -8.37 18.20 -3.00
N ILE A 162 -8.98 17.91 -4.15
CA ILE A 162 -8.31 17.92 -5.46
C ILE A 162 -7.80 19.32 -5.79
N ALA A 163 -8.63 20.34 -5.62
CA ALA A 163 -8.25 21.74 -5.88
C ALA A 163 -7.09 22.18 -4.97
N VAL A 164 -7.14 21.85 -3.68
CA VAL A 164 -6.05 22.12 -2.73
C VAL A 164 -4.77 21.36 -3.14
N GLY A 165 -4.87 20.11 -3.55
CA GLY A 165 -3.74 19.33 -4.06
C GLY A 165 -3.12 19.96 -5.32
N VAL A 166 -3.94 20.35 -6.28
CA VAL A 166 -3.50 21.03 -7.50
C VAL A 166 -2.88 22.39 -7.19
N LEU A 167 -3.51 23.18 -6.29
CA LEU A 167 -2.97 24.46 -5.85
C LEU A 167 -1.65 24.31 -5.11
N ALA A 168 -1.50 23.29 -4.27
CA ALA A 168 -0.24 22.99 -3.58
C ALA A 168 0.87 22.63 -4.57
N VAL A 169 0.57 21.79 -5.57
CA VAL A 169 1.52 21.46 -6.64
C VAL A 169 1.83 22.72 -7.49
N ALA A 170 0.82 23.51 -7.87
CA ALA A 170 1.03 24.74 -8.60
C ALA A 170 1.88 25.75 -7.79
N ALA A 171 1.65 25.86 -6.48
CA ALA A 171 2.45 26.69 -5.59
C ALA A 171 3.93 26.26 -5.55
N LEU A 172 4.22 24.95 -5.60
CA LEU A 172 5.59 24.43 -5.70
C LEU A 172 6.33 24.92 -6.96
N PHE A 173 5.60 25.13 -8.06
CA PHE A 173 6.18 25.60 -9.32
C PHE A 173 6.20 27.14 -9.43
N LEU A 174 5.19 27.83 -8.90
CA LEU A 174 5.01 29.27 -9.05
C LEU A 174 5.73 30.09 -7.97
N VAL A 175 5.80 29.59 -6.74
CA VAL A 175 6.39 30.32 -5.62
C VAL A 175 7.91 30.07 -5.55
N LYS A 176 8.71 31.06 -5.91
CA LYS A 176 10.19 30.97 -5.96
C LYS A 176 10.86 30.34 -4.72
N PRO A 177 10.56 30.72 -3.46
CA PRO A 177 11.16 30.10 -2.29
C PRO A 177 10.76 28.64 -2.13
N LEU A 178 9.50 28.29 -2.42
CA LEU A 178 8.99 26.94 -2.32
C LEU A 178 9.60 26.03 -3.42
N ARG A 179 9.76 26.56 -4.63
CA ARG A 179 10.46 25.90 -5.72
C ARG A 179 11.94 25.63 -5.39
N ARG A 180 12.63 26.60 -4.78
CA ARG A 180 14.03 26.44 -4.35
C ARG A 180 14.15 25.39 -3.24
N TRP A 181 13.24 25.42 -2.27
CA TRP A 181 13.19 24.43 -1.20
C TRP A 181 12.91 23.02 -1.73
N ALA A 182 11.89 22.87 -2.60
CA ALA A 182 11.55 21.63 -3.26
C ALA A 182 12.71 21.11 -4.13
N ALA A 183 13.31 21.99 -4.95
CA ALA A 183 14.46 21.63 -5.77
C ALA A 183 15.65 21.16 -4.90
N LYS A 184 15.96 21.83 -3.80
CA LYS A 184 17.04 21.42 -2.88
C LYS A 184 16.79 20.05 -2.24
N LYS A 185 15.52 19.72 -2.00
CA LYS A 185 15.13 18.46 -1.35
C LYS A 185 14.91 17.32 -2.35
N VAL A 186 14.44 17.63 -3.54
CA VAL A 186 14.10 16.65 -4.60
C VAL A 186 15.30 16.36 -5.52
N ARG A 187 16.16 17.36 -5.79
CA ARG A 187 17.33 17.22 -6.65
C ARG A 187 18.26 16.04 -6.26
N PRO A 188 18.63 15.86 -4.98
CA PRO A 188 19.46 14.72 -4.58
C PRO A 188 18.78 13.36 -4.89
N THR A 189 17.45 13.30 -4.79
CA THR A 189 16.67 12.11 -5.13
C THR A 189 16.65 11.90 -6.64
N ILE A 190 16.46 12.96 -7.43
CA ILE A 190 16.50 12.89 -8.89
C ILE A 190 17.88 12.43 -9.34
N ASP A 191 18.95 13.03 -8.81
CA ASP A 191 20.33 12.68 -9.16
C ASP A 191 20.65 11.20 -8.86
N GLN A 192 20.02 10.61 -7.85
CA GLN A 192 20.14 9.18 -7.53
C GLN A 192 19.28 8.28 -8.44
N VAL A 193 18.10 8.75 -8.82
CA VAL A 193 17.13 7.99 -9.61
C VAL A 193 17.43 8.08 -11.10
N TRP A 194 17.99 9.20 -11.57
CA TRP A 194 18.24 9.47 -12.98
C TRP A 194 19.08 8.39 -13.69
N PRO A 195 20.22 7.95 -13.16
CA PRO A 195 21.01 6.89 -13.78
C PRO A 195 20.21 5.58 -13.89
N ARG A 196 19.29 5.35 -12.95
CA ARG A 196 18.44 4.16 -12.97
C ARG A 196 17.33 4.26 -14.00
N LEU A 197 16.76 5.45 -14.20
CA LEU A 197 15.80 5.70 -15.29
C LEU A 197 16.45 5.49 -16.66
N VAL A 198 17.66 6.02 -16.86
CA VAL A 198 18.42 5.82 -18.10
C VAL A 198 18.68 4.33 -18.33
N TRP A 199 19.11 3.60 -17.30
CA TRP A 199 19.31 2.16 -17.41
C TRP A 199 18.00 1.42 -17.76
N LEU A 200 16.86 1.79 -17.15
CA LEU A 200 15.56 1.22 -17.49
C LEU A 200 15.13 1.53 -18.92
N ALA A 201 15.40 2.74 -19.41
CA ALA A 201 15.07 3.14 -20.78
C ALA A 201 15.78 2.25 -21.82
N THR A 202 16.95 1.71 -21.48
CA THR A 202 17.67 0.73 -22.34
C THR A 202 17.17 -0.71 -22.17
N HIS A 203 16.22 -0.96 -21.24
CA HIS A 203 15.68 -2.28 -20.96
C HIS A 203 14.14 -2.28 -20.96
N PRO A 204 13.48 -2.08 -22.11
CA PRO A 204 12.02 -1.93 -22.18
C PRO A 204 11.24 -3.14 -21.69
N SER A 205 11.80 -4.35 -21.81
CA SER A 205 11.20 -5.58 -21.27
C SER A 205 11.06 -5.54 -19.75
N ARG A 206 12.00 -4.91 -19.04
CA ARG A 206 11.93 -4.73 -17.59
C ARG A 206 10.88 -3.71 -17.19
N ILE A 207 10.74 -2.64 -17.97
CA ILE A 207 9.67 -1.67 -17.78
C ILE A 207 8.31 -2.38 -17.91
N ALA A 208 8.11 -3.11 -19.02
CA ALA A 208 6.87 -3.87 -19.24
C ALA A 208 6.59 -4.88 -18.13
N TYR A 209 7.62 -5.62 -17.69
CA TYR A 209 7.48 -6.57 -16.58
C TYR A 209 7.13 -5.90 -15.24
N GLY A 210 7.69 -4.71 -14.97
CA GLY A 210 7.39 -3.92 -13.79
C GLY A 210 5.95 -3.38 -13.80
N PHE A 211 5.50 -2.86 -14.94
CA PHE A 211 4.11 -2.43 -15.11
C PHE A 211 3.13 -3.61 -15.03
N ALA A 212 3.46 -4.77 -15.61
CA ALA A 212 2.67 -5.98 -15.46
C ALA A 212 2.55 -6.38 -13.97
N GLY A 213 3.64 -6.31 -13.21
CA GLY A 213 3.61 -6.57 -11.76
C GLY A 213 2.69 -5.60 -11.02
N SER A 214 2.81 -4.30 -11.27
CA SER A 214 1.95 -3.26 -10.68
C SER A 214 0.47 -3.46 -11.08
N THR A 215 0.20 -3.85 -12.32
CA THR A 215 -1.15 -4.15 -12.81
C THR A 215 -1.72 -5.39 -12.11
N VAL A 216 -0.95 -6.48 -12.00
CA VAL A 216 -1.35 -7.68 -11.24
C VAL A 216 -1.68 -7.32 -9.80
N GLN A 217 -0.85 -6.52 -9.16
CA GLN A 217 -1.09 -6.07 -7.79
C GLN A 217 -2.40 -5.28 -7.67
N THR A 218 -2.65 -4.35 -8.59
CA THR A 218 -3.86 -3.53 -8.59
C THR A 218 -5.11 -4.37 -8.87
N ILE A 219 -5.08 -5.26 -9.87
CA ILE A 219 -6.19 -6.18 -10.16
C ILE A 219 -6.48 -7.08 -8.96
N ALA A 220 -5.45 -7.59 -8.30
CA ALA A 220 -5.59 -8.42 -7.10
C ALA A 220 -6.27 -7.66 -5.96
N PHE A 221 -5.96 -6.38 -5.75
CA PHE A 221 -6.66 -5.55 -4.78
C PHE A 221 -8.11 -5.30 -5.16
N VAL A 222 -8.40 -5.00 -6.42
CA VAL A 222 -9.79 -4.81 -6.92
C VAL A 222 -10.58 -6.11 -6.79
N ALA A 223 -9.99 -7.25 -7.12
CA ALA A 223 -10.63 -8.57 -6.97
C ALA A 223 -10.91 -8.90 -5.49
N CYS A 224 -9.96 -8.62 -4.60
CA CYS A 224 -10.15 -8.77 -3.16
C CYS A 224 -11.31 -7.88 -2.66
N PHE A 225 -11.38 -6.64 -3.11
CA PHE A 225 -12.44 -5.69 -2.75
C PHE A 225 -13.80 -6.15 -3.29
N GLY A 226 -13.86 -6.59 -4.55
CA GLY A 226 -15.06 -7.16 -5.15
C GLY A 226 -15.53 -8.45 -4.48
N GLY A 227 -14.60 -9.34 -4.12
CA GLY A 227 -14.92 -10.54 -3.35
C GLY A 227 -15.44 -10.21 -1.95
N SER A 228 -14.91 -9.16 -1.31
CA SER A 228 -15.42 -8.67 -0.03
C SER A 228 -16.85 -8.11 -0.15
N LEU A 229 -17.17 -7.44 -1.25
CA LEU A 229 -18.54 -6.97 -1.55
C LEU A 229 -19.47 -8.14 -1.83
N ALA A 230 -19.04 -9.10 -2.65
CA ALA A 230 -19.81 -10.29 -3.01
C ALA A 230 -20.09 -11.18 -1.80
N ALA A 231 -19.25 -11.16 -0.76
CA ALA A 231 -19.48 -11.87 0.48
C ALA A 231 -20.78 -11.44 1.19
N PHE A 232 -21.25 -10.21 0.94
CA PHE A 232 -22.52 -9.68 1.45
C PHE A 232 -23.66 -9.74 0.41
N GLY A 233 -23.50 -10.54 -0.64
CA GLY A 233 -24.54 -10.72 -1.67
C GLY A 233 -24.68 -9.55 -2.64
N TYR A 234 -23.74 -8.61 -2.64
CA TYR A 234 -23.75 -7.44 -3.52
C TYR A 234 -22.69 -7.55 -4.62
N SER A 235 -23.01 -7.07 -5.82
CA SER A 235 -22.03 -7.00 -6.91
C SER A 235 -22.17 -5.67 -7.64
N LEU A 236 -21.06 -5.18 -8.16
CA LEU A 236 -20.99 -4.01 -9.04
C LEU A 236 -20.37 -4.44 -10.38
N PRO A 237 -20.73 -3.76 -11.49
CA PRO A 237 -19.96 -3.90 -12.72
C PRO A 237 -18.47 -3.68 -12.45
N ILE A 238 -17.63 -4.52 -13.03
CA ILE A 238 -16.17 -4.52 -12.74
C ILE A 238 -15.53 -3.15 -12.91
N VAL A 239 -16.00 -2.37 -13.84
CA VAL A 239 -15.57 -1.00 -14.10
C VAL A 239 -15.90 -0.08 -12.93
N THR A 240 -17.15 -0.09 -12.47
CA THR A 240 -17.62 0.73 -11.34
C THR A 240 -16.88 0.34 -10.07
N LEU A 241 -16.72 -0.97 -9.84
CA LEU A 241 -15.96 -1.51 -8.72
C LEU A 241 -14.47 -1.03 -8.74
N ALA A 242 -13.83 -1.12 -9.91
CA ALA A 242 -12.43 -0.70 -10.07
C ALA A 242 -12.28 0.80 -9.83
N LEU A 243 -13.16 1.63 -10.40
CA LEU A 243 -13.15 3.08 -10.18
C LEU A 243 -13.39 3.42 -8.70
N ALA A 244 -14.42 2.81 -8.08
CA ALA A 244 -14.72 3.01 -6.67
C ALA A 244 -13.50 2.66 -5.80
N TYR A 245 -12.85 1.52 -6.07
CA TYR A 245 -11.65 1.11 -5.34
C TYR A 245 -10.47 2.06 -5.56
N LEU A 246 -10.09 2.31 -6.82
CA LEU A 246 -8.89 3.07 -7.15
C LEU A 246 -8.96 4.51 -6.65
N LEU A 247 -10.11 5.18 -6.83
CA LEU A 247 -10.34 6.53 -6.34
C LEU A 247 -10.31 6.57 -4.81
N SER A 248 -11.07 5.71 -4.16
CA SER A 248 -11.17 5.68 -2.70
C SER A 248 -9.84 5.36 -2.03
N ASN A 249 -9.13 4.34 -2.52
CA ASN A 249 -7.84 3.96 -1.97
C ASN A 249 -6.79 5.05 -2.17
N SER A 250 -6.80 5.72 -3.33
CA SER A 250 -5.88 6.84 -3.60
C SER A 250 -6.14 8.01 -2.65
N LEU A 251 -7.41 8.41 -2.49
CA LEU A 251 -7.80 9.51 -1.60
C LEU A 251 -7.53 9.18 -0.12
N GLY A 252 -7.89 7.97 0.31
CA GLY A 252 -7.64 7.54 1.69
C GLY A 252 -6.16 7.47 2.04
N SER A 253 -5.30 7.17 1.06
CA SER A 253 -3.85 7.07 1.26
C SER A 253 -3.14 8.42 1.33
N VAL A 254 -3.76 9.51 0.92
CA VAL A 254 -3.20 10.88 1.01
C VAL A 254 -3.13 11.34 2.47
N VAL A 255 -4.07 10.90 3.30
CA VAL A 255 -4.11 11.28 4.71
C VAL A 255 -3.08 10.44 5.48
N PRO A 256 -2.04 11.05 6.06
CA PRO A 256 -1.03 10.32 6.80
C PRO A 256 -1.61 9.77 8.10
N SER A 257 -1.83 8.46 8.13
CA SER A 257 -2.27 7.74 9.33
C SER A 257 -1.53 6.39 9.41
N PRO A 258 -1.27 5.88 10.63
CA PRO A 258 -0.65 4.57 10.79
C PRO A 258 -1.45 3.50 10.05
N GLY A 259 -0.82 2.83 9.08
CA GLY A 259 -1.48 1.81 8.25
C GLY A 259 -2.68 2.29 7.42
N GLY A 260 -2.94 3.59 7.32
CA GLY A 260 -4.12 4.14 6.64
C GLY A 260 -5.43 3.93 7.42
N ILE A 261 -5.36 3.61 8.73
CA ILE A 261 -6.53 3.31 9.56
C ILE A 261 -7.40 4.56 9.69
N GLY A 262 -8.69 4.42 9.48
CA GLY A 262 -9.71 5.46 9.47
C GLY A 262 -9.92 6.07 8.06
N PRO A 263 -8.98 6.85 7.53
CA PRO A 263 -9.16 7.51 6.22
C PRO A 263 -9.42 6.55 5.05
N VAL A 264 -8.74 5.39 4.99
CA VAL A 264 -8.94 4.42 3.91
C VAL A 264 -10.30 3.76 4.02
N GLU A 265 -10.72 3.34 5.21
CA GLU A 265 -12.03 2.73 5.47
C GLU A 265 -13.16 3.70 5.10
N THR A 266 -13.04 4.96 5.55
CA THR A 266 -14.02 6.01 5.23
C THR A 266 -14.09 6.26 3.74
N ALA A 267 -12.95 6.35 3.06
CA ALA A 267 -12.91 6.55 1.62
C ALA A 267 -13.52 5.36 0.85
N LEU A 268 -13.19 4.12 1.22
CA LEU A 268 -13.75 2.91 0.60
C LEU A 268 -15.27 2.81 0.80
N THR A 269 -15.75 3.10 2.01
CA THR A 269 -17.18 3.15 2.32
C THR A 269 -17.88 4.20 1.47
N THR A 270 -17.33 5.42 1.42
CA THR A 270 -17.88 6.50 0.60
C THR A 270 -17.90 6.15 -0.87
N GLY A 271 -16.82 5.56 -1.41
CA GLY A 271 -16.75 5.14 -2.80
C GLY A 271 -17.80 4.10 -3.19
N LEU A 272 -18.05 3.11 -2.32
CA LEU A 272 -19.14 2.14 -2.54
C LEU A 272 -20.51 2.79 -2.44
N THR A 273 -20.73 3.67 -1.48
CA THR A 273 -22.02 4.36 -1.31
C THR A 273 -22.31 5.25 -2.51
N VAL A 274 -21.33 5.98 -3.03
CA VAL A 274 -21.44 6.76 -4.27
C VAL A 274 -21.72 5.85 -5.47
N ALA A 275 -21.19 4.62 -5.48
CA ALA A 275 -21.47 3.62 -6.51
C ALA A 275 -22.86 2.96 -6.38
N GLY A 276 -23.69 3.35 -5.41
CA GLY A 276 -25.05 2.89 -5.20
C GLY A 276 -25.18 1.70 -4.24
N VAL A 277 -24.12 1.34 -3.52
CA VAL A 277 -24.20 0.28 -2.49
C VAL A 277 -24.79 0.87 -1.21
N PRO A 278 -25.74 0.22 -0.54
CA PRO A 278 -26.27 0.65 0.75
C PRO A 278 -25.16 0.84 1.78
N THR A 279 -25.23 1.91 2.57
CA THR A 279 -24.16 2.30 3.50
C THR A 279 -23.77 1.18 4.47
N SER A 280 -24.73 0.41 4.98
CA SER A 280 -24.45 -0.71 5.90
C SER A 280 -23.59 -1.80 5.23
N ILE A 281 -23.87 -2.13 3.97
CA ILE A 281 -23.09 -3.09 3.20
C ILE A 281 -21.73 -2.50 2.81
N ALA A 282 -21.68 -1.23 2.46
CA ALA A 282 -20.44 -0.53 2.15
C ALA A 282 -19.46 -0.53 3.34
N VAL A 283 -19.96 -0.24 4.55
CA VAL A 283 -19.17 -0.31 5.80
C VAL A 283 -18.67 -1.73 6.03
N SER A 284 -19.58 -2.73 6.00
CA SER A 284 -19.23 -4.14 6.20
C SER A 284 -18.18 -4.62 5.18
N THR A 285 -18.32 -4.21 3.92
CA THR A 285 -17.36 -4.52 2.85
C THR A 285 -15.99 -3.90 3.12
N ALA A 286 -15.93 -2.63 3.50
CA ALA A 286 -14.68 -1.94 3.82
C ALA A 286 -13.99 -2.62 5.01
N VAL A 287 -14.73 -2.96 6.06
CA VAL A 287 -14.22 -3.68 7.24
C VAL A 287 -13.69 -5.06 6.86
N LEU A 288 -14.46 -5.86 6.11
CA LEU A 288 -14.02 -7.18 5.66
C LEU A 288 -12.78 -7.09 4.75
N TYR A 289 -12.78 -6.18 3.80
CA TYR A 289 -11.61 -5.93 2.95
C TYR A 289 -10.36 -5.61 3.76
N ARG A 290 -10.46 -4.73 4.75
CA ARG A 290 -9.37 -4.38 5.65
C ARG A 290 -8.96 -5.54 6.54
N LEU A 291 -9.92 -6.32 7.01
CA LEU A 291 -9.63 -7.54 7.75
C LEU A 291 -8.75 -8.49 6.92
N LEU A 292 -9.10 -8.71 5.66
CA LEU A 292 -8.38 -9.63 4.78
C LEU A 292 -7.05 -9.06 4.27
N THR A 293 -6.97 -7.74 3.97
CA THR A 293 -5.80 -7.13 3.34
C THR A 293 -4.83 -6.50 4.33
N PHE A 294 -5.26 -6.22 5.53
CA PHE A 294 -4.45 -5.56 6.55
C PHE A 294 -4.27 -6.45 7.79
N TRP A 295 -5.34 -6.76 8.51
CA TRP A 295 -5.28 -7.49 9.77
C TRP A 295 -4.99 -8.98 9.61
N GLY A 296 -5.66 -9.65 8.71
CA GLY A 296 -5.49 -11.09 8.45
C GLY A 296 -4.11 -11.45 7.90
N ARG A 297 -3.35 -10.45 7.44
CA ARG A 297 -1.97 -10.64 6.96
C ARG A 297 -0.92 -10.59 8.06
N VAL A 298 -1.27 -10.14 9.27
CA VAL A 298 -0.33 -10.01 10.39
C VAL A 298 0.36 -11.33 10.74
N PRO A 299 -0.36 -12.44 10.92
CA PRO A 299 0.27 -13.74 11.21
C PRO A 299 1.22 -14.18 10.09
N LEU A 300 0.79 -14.01 8.82
CA LEU A 300 1.61 -14.35 7.65
C LEU A 300 2.86 -13.48 7.56
N GLY A 301 2.71 -12.17 7.79
CA GLY A 301 3.82 -11.21 7.79
C GLY A 301 4.83 -11.50 8.89
N TRP A 302 4.36 -11.85 10.09
CA TRP A 302 5.22 -12.23 11.20
C TRP A 302 6.00 -13.52 10.91
N LEU A 303 5.32 -14.55 10.40
CA LEU A 303 5.95 -15.80 10.03
C LEU A 303 7.00 -15.60 8.93
N ALA A 304 6.65 -14.84 7.89
CA ALA A 304 7.56 -14.51 6.80
C ALA A 304 8.77 -13.71 7.32
N LEU A 305 8.56 -12.70 8.15
CA LEU A 305 9.64 -11.91 8.74
C LEU A 305 10.61 -12.80 9.54
N ARG A 306 10.07 -13.70 10.38
CA ARG A 306 10.88 -14.65 11.15
C ARG A 306 11.70 -15.57 10.24
N MET A 307 11.08 -16.07 9.15
CA MET A 307 11.75 -16.99 8.20
C MET A 307 12.87 -16.27 7.43
N ILE A 308 12.62 -15.06 6.89
CA ILE A 308 13.63 -14.31 6.11
C ILE A 308 14.79 -13.83 7.01
N THR A 309 14.52 -13.49 8.27
CA THR A 309 15.55 -13.13 9.24
C THR A 309 16.42 -14.34 9.59
N LYS A 310 15.81 -15.51 9.87
CA LYS A 310 16.57 -16.75 10.17
C LYS A 310 17.43 -17.21 8.99
N ARG A 311 16.99 -16.97 7.76
CA ARG A 311 17.72 -17.31 6.53
C ARG A 311 18.75 -16.25 6.13
N GLY A 312 18.89 -15.17 6.87
CA GLY A 312 19.80 -14.06 6.54
C GLY A 312 19.44 -13.33 5.23
N VAL A 313 18.16 -13.36 4.84
CA VAL A 313 17.67 -12.70 3.62
C VAL A 313 17.63 -11.18 3.82
N ILE A 314 17.38 -10.73 5.08
CA ILE A 314 17.38 -9.32 5.49
C ILE A 314 18.27 -9.08 6.71
#